data_98df2d5f0952129364bfb6077a3a0180
#
_entry.id   98df2d5f0952129364bfb6077a3a0180
#
_cell.length_a   1.000
_cell.length_b   1.000
_cell.length_c   1.000
_cell.angle_alpha   90.00
_cell.angle_beta   90.00
_cell.angle_gamma   90.00
#
_symmetry.space_group_name_H-M   'P 1'
#
loop_
_entity.id
_entity.type
_entity.pdbx_description
1 polymer ?
#
loop_
_entity_poly.entity_id
_entity_poly.type
_entity_poly.pdbx_seq_one_letter_code
_entity_poly.pdbx_strand_id
1 'polypeptide(L)'
;LGSSCDWDRERFTMDEGCNKAVTEVFVKMHEKGYIYKGARIVNWCPVCNTSISDAEVEYQEQAGHFWHIKYPLMNEDRTPSTTEFLTFATTRPETMLGDTAVAIHPDDERYTHLHGRKVLLPIVNRVIPIVEDAYVDREFGTGVVKITPAHDPNDFEVGQRHNLPIINVMDE
;
A
#
# COMPACT_ATOMS: atom_id res chain seq x y z
N LEU A 1 -13.97 38.25 -17.57
CA LEU A 1 -12.58 38.63 -17.85
C LEU A 1 -12.46 39.78 -18.88
N GLY A 2 -13.51 40.10 -19.60
CA GLY A 2 -13.52 41.22 -20.58
C GLY A 2 -12.73 40.95 -21.88
N SER A 3 -12.35 39.68 -22.13
CA SER A 3 -11.66 39.30 -23.37
C SER A 3 -12.62 39.17 -24.53
N SER A 4 -12.15 39.52 -25.74
CA SER A 4 -12.90 39.29 -27.00
C SER A 4 -12.81 37.80 -27.35
N CYS A 5 -13.92 37.22 -27.73
CA CYS A 5 -14.05 35.82 -28.16
C CYS A 5 -14.80 35.76 -29.49
N ASP A 6 -14.64 34.67 -30.21
CA ASP A 6 -15.47 34.35 -31.40
C ASP A 6 -16.77 33.66 -30.91
N TRP A 7 -17.77 34.47 -30.68
CA TRP A 7 -19.06 34.04 -30.14
C TRP A 7 -19.85 33.17 -31.12
N ASP A 8 -19.54 33.20 -32.41
CA ASP A 8 -20.19 32.35 -33.41
C ASP A 8 -19.70 30.90 -33.36
N ARG A 9 -18.56 30.65 -32.70
CA ARG A 9 -17.97 29.33 -32.51
C ARG A 9 -17.91 28.92 -31.03
N GLU A 10 -18.93 29.31 -30.31
CA GLU A 10 -19.06 28.95 -28.91
C GLU A 10 -19.27 27.44 -28.75
N ARG A 11 -18.55 26.88 -27.77
CA ARG A 11 -18.67 25.47 -27.37
C ARG A 11 -18.82 25.36 -25.85
N PHE A 12 -19.73 24.52 -25.45
CA PHE A 12 -19.90 24.14 -24.05
C PHE A 12 -19.33 22.75 -23.82
N THR A 13 -18.53 22.56 -22.76
CA THR A 13 -17.82 21.30 -22.50
C THR A 13 -18.75 20.09 -22.30
N MET A 14 -20.02 20.32 -21.99
CA MET A 14 -21.03 19.29 -21.81
C MET A 14 -22.06 19.27 -22.96
N ASP A 15 -21.79 19.93 -24.10
CA ASP A 15 -22.66 19.81 -25.27
C ASP A 15 -22.66 18.39 -25.84
N GLU A 16 -23.62 18.08 -26.69
CA GLU A 16 -23.82 16.74 -27.25
C GLU A 16 -22.57 16.23 -27.99
N GLY A 17 -21.88 17.09 -28.75
CA GLY A 17 -20.66 16.73 -29.49
C GLY A 17 -19.51 16.40 -28.56
N CYS A 18 -19.27 17.22 -27.52
CA CYS A 18 -18.24 16.98 -26.53
C CYS A 18 -18.56 15.75 -25.68
N ASN A 19 -19.82 15.56 -25.28
CA ASN A 19 -20.24 14.37 -24.54
C ASN A 19 -19.98 13.09 -25.35
N LYS A 20 -20.34 13.08 -26.63
CA LYS A 20 -20.06 11.94 -27.52
C LYS A 20 -18.57 11.64 -27.63
N ALA A 21 -17.74 12.66 -27.78
CA ALA A 21 -16.29 12.52 -27.89
C ALA A 21 -15.69 11.95 -26.59
N VAL A 22 -16.10 12.46 -25.42
CA VAL A 22 -15.63 11.97 -24.11
C VAL A 22 -16.04 10.52 -23.92
N THR A 23 -17.28 10.16 -24.23
CA THR A 23 -17.77 8.78 -24.11
C THR A 23 -16.98 7.82 -25.01
N GLU A 24 -16.72 8.22 -26.26
CA GLU A 24 -15.96 7.41 -27.21
C GLU A 24 -14.51 7.20 -26.72
N VAL A 25 -13.86 8.23 -26.22
CA VAL A 25 -12.50 8.13 -25.65
C VAL A 25 -12.50 7.21 -24.43
N PHE A 26 -13.45 7.36 -23.52
CA PHE A 26 -13.57 6.53 -22.32
C PHE A 26 -13.71 5.05 -22.67
N VAL A 27 -14.61 4.72 -23.61
CA VAL A 27 -14.81 3.33 -24.07
C VAL A 27 -13.55 2.76 -24.69
N LYS A 28 -12.89 3.52 -25.58
CA LYS A 28 -11.63 3.09 -26.20
C LYS A 28 -10.50 2.86 -25.17
N MET A 29 -10.43 3.69 -24.14
CA MET A 29 -9.44 3.50 -23.05
C MET A 29 -9.75 2.24 -22.23
N HIS A 30 -11.03 1.96 -21.97
CA HIS A 30 -11.44 0.74 -21.31
C HIS A 30 -11.13 -0.51 -22.15
N GLU A 31 -11.44 -0.51 -23.45
CA GLU A 31 -11.13 -1.60 -24.38
C GLU A 31 -9.63 -1.90 -24.47
N LYS A 32 -8.78 -0.86 -24.32
CA LYS A 32 -7.32 -1.00 -24.26
C LYS A 32 -6.78 -1.39 -22.88
N GLY A 33 -7.65 -1.58 -21.88
CA GLY A 33 -7.26 -1.94 -20.51
C GLY A 33 -6.62 -0.82 -19.68
N TYR A 34 -6.64 0.44 -20.15
CA TYR A 34 -6.13 1.59 -19.40
C TYR A 34 -7.07 2.04 -18.28
N ILE A 35 -8.37 1.76 -18.43
CA ILE A 35 -9.37 2.03 -17.40
C ILE A 35 -9.90 0.71 -16.87
N TYR A 36 -9.84 0.54 -15.56
CA TYR A 36 -10.33 -0.64 -14.84
C TYR A 36 -10.89 -0.22 -13.48
N LYS A 37 -11.74 -1.04 -12.90
CA LYS A 37 -12.24 -0.86 -11.53
C LYS A 37 -11.30 -1.54 -10.56
N GLY A 38 -10.77 -0.79 -9.60
CA GLY A 38 -9.86 -1.31 -8.58
C GLY A 38 -9.86 -0.46 -7.31
N ALA A 39 -9.43 -1.07 -6.21
CA ALA A 39 -9.16 -0.33 -4.98
C ALA A 39 -7.83 0.43 -5.10
N ARG A 40 -7.74 1.58 -4.42
CA ARG A 40 -6.54 2.40 -4.27
C ARG A 40 -6.48 2.94 -2.85
N ILE A 41 -5.26 3.17 -2.36
CA ILE A 41 -5.06 3.94 -1.13
C ILE A 41 -5.30 5.41 -1.48
N VAL A 42 -6.13 6.08 -0.70
CA VAL A 42 -6.44 7.51 -0.85
C VAL A 42 -6.27 8.22 0.49
N ASN A 43 -5.97 9.53 0.44
CA ASN A 43 -5.98 10.35 1.65
C ASN A 43 -7.42 10.58 2.09
N TRP A 44 -7.68 10.37 3.37
CA TRP A 44 -9.01 10.50 3.97
C TRP A 44 -9.00 11.50 5.11
N CYS A 45 -9.95 12.44 5.11
CA CYS A 45 -10.13 13.37 6.21
C CYS A 45 -11.24 12.87 7.14
N PRO A 46 -10.93 12.45 8.38
CA PRO A 46 -11.94 11.95 9.31
C PRO A 46 -12.86 13.06 9.86
N VAL A 47 -12.47 14.33 9.74
CA VAL A 47 -13.30 15.48 10.16
C VAL A 47 -14.35 15.80 9.09
N CYS A 48 -13.93 15.86 7.82
CA CYS A 48 -14.82 16.14 6.70
C CYS A 48 -15.56 14.89 6.20
N ASN A 49 -15.12 13.70 6.63
CA ASN A 49 -15.64 12.39 6.23
C ASN A 49 -15.65 12.21 4.71
N THR A 50 -14.52 12.54 4.07
CA THR A 50 -14.35 12.46 2.61
C THR A 50 -12.89 12.20 2.25
N SER A 51 -12.68 11.68 1.03
CA SER A 51 -11.35 11.66 0.43
C SER A 51 -10.90 13.07 0.06
N ILE A 52 -9.60 13.31 0.16
CA ILE A 52 -8.94 14.57 -0.21
C ILE A 52 -7.85 14.29 -1.24
N SER A 53 -7.54 15.29 -2.06
CA SER A 53 -6.45 15.22 -3.04
C SER A 53 -5.09 15.34 -2.35
N ASP A 54 -4.04 14.86 -3.00
CA ASP A 54 -2.67 14.99 -2.48
C ASP A 54 -2.25 16.46 -2.31
N ALA A 55 -2.82 17.37 -3.11
CA ALA A 55 -2.55 18.80 -3.02
C ALA A 55 -3.11 19.47 -1.76
N GLU A 56 -4.05 18.82 -1.07
CA GLU A 56 -4.68 19.30 0.17
C GLU A 56 -4.00 18.73 1.43
N VAL A 57 -3.02 17.85 1.27
CA VAL A 57 -2.30 17.20 2.37
C VAL A 57 -1.12 18.06 2.80
N GLU A 58 -1.09 18.47 4.06
CA GLU A 58 0.04 19.13 4.67
C GLU A 58 0.79 18.16 5.58
N TYR A 59 2.09 18.03 5.34
CA TYR A 59 2.96 17.16 6.14
C TYR A 59 3.56 17.96 7.32
N GLN A 60 3.44 17.40 8.52
CA GLN A 60 4.03 17.96 9.73
C GLN A 60 4.92 16.94 10.41
N GLU A 61 6.12 17.37 10.82
CA GLU A 61 7.00 16.53 11.61
C GLU A 61 6.46 16.40 13.04
N GLN A 62 6.34 15.15 13.49
CA GLN A 62 5.97 14.82 14.86
C GLN A 62 7.03 13.93 15.50
N ALA A 63 7.31 14.17 16.78
CA ALA A 63 8.14 13.25 17.55
C ALA A 63 7.43 11.88 17.66
N GLY A 64 8.11 10.85 17.19
CA GLY A 64 7.58 9.49 17.18
C GLY A 64 8.56 8.50 17.80
N HIS A 65 8.17 7.24 17.85
CA HIS A 65 8.98 6.15 18.35
C HIS A 65 9.10 5.05 17.31
N PHE A 66 10.24 4.38 17.27
CA PHE A 66 10.41 3.13 16.56
C PHE A 66 10.14 1.96 17.51
N TRP A 67 9.08 1.21 17.20
CA TRP A 67 8.70 0.01 17.93
C TRP A 67 9.34 -1.21 17.28
N HIS A 68 10.21 -1.90 18.02
CA HIS A 68 10.80 -3.14 17.55
C HIS A 68 9.90 -4.30 17.90
N ILE A 69 9.41 -5.00 16.89
CA ILE A 69 8.47 -6.11 17.04
C ILE A 69 9.14 -7.38 16.52
N LYS A 70 8.85 -8.50 17.18
CA LYS A 70 9.39 -9.82 16.85
C LYS A 70 8.27 -10.73 16.39
N TYR A 71 8.40 -11.27 15.19
CA TYR A 71 7.52 -12.33 14.69
C TYR A 71 8.24 -13.66 14.75
N PRO A 72 7.69 -14.67 15.44
CA PRO A 72 8.26 -16.02 15.46
C PRO A 72 8.33 -16.59 14.04
N LEU A 73 9.47 -17.18 13.68
CA LEU A 73 9.60 -17.95 12.44
C LEU A 73 8.79 -19.24 12.54
N MET A 74 8.23 -19.67 11.41
CA MET A 74 7.56 -20.96 11.33
C MET A 74 8.57 -22.07 11.09
N ASN A 75 8.49 -23.14 11.88
CA ASN A 75 9.24 -24.35 11.68
C ASN A 75 8.66 -25.20 10.54
N GLU A 76 9.38 -26.23 10.10
CA GLU A 76 8.93 -27.15 9.05
C GLU A 76 7.67 -27.94 9.46
N ASP A 77 7.49 -28.22 10.75
CA ASP A 77 6.32 -28.87 11.34
C ASP A 77 5.08 -27.94 11.48
N ARG A 78 5.19 -26.71 10.98
CA ARG A 78 4.17 -25.65 11.04
C ARG A 78 3.90 -25.13 12.46
N THR A 79 4.79 -25.35 13.39
CA THR A 79 4.74 -24.72 14.72
C THR A 79 5.56 -23.42 14.73
N PRO A 80 5.19 -22.41 15.53
CA PRO A 80 6.02 -21.22 15.69
C PRO A 80 7.29 -21.57 16.47
N SER A 81 8.41 -21.04 16.03
CA SER A 81 9.67 -21.17 16.76
C SER A 81 9.63 -20.40 18.08
N THR A 82 10.19 -20.97 19.11
CA THR A 82 10.36 -20.31 20.42
C THR A 82 11.73 -19.59 20.54
N THR A 83 12.63 -19.81 19.62
CA THR A 83 14.00 -19.32 19.65
C THR A 83 14.38 -18.43 18.47
N GLU A 84 13.72 -18.60 17.31
CA GLU A 84 14.00 -17.85 16.11
C GLU A 84 12.90 -16.83 15.84
N PHE A 85 13.28 -15.57 15.67
CA PHE A 85 12.38 -14.46 15.43
C PHE A 85 12.90 -13.57 14.30
N LEU A 86 12.01 -13.07 13.48
CA LEU A 86 12.29 -11.97 12.56
C LEU A 86 11.90 -10.65 13.24
N THR A 87 12.87 -9.74 13.37
CA THR A 87 12.67 -8.46 14.06
C THR A 87 12.63 -7.32 13.04
N PHE A 88 11.64 -6.48 13.13
CA PHE A 88 11.53 -5.24 12.34
C PHE A 88 11.17 -4.06 13.25
N ALA A 89 11.36 -2.84 12.72
CA ALA A 89 10.98 -1.61 13.41
C ALA A 89 9.83 -0.92 12.65
N THR A 90 8.87 -0.38 13.37
CA THR A 90 7.76 0.36 12.82
C THR A 90 7.42 1.59 13.66
N THR A 91 6.97 2.64 13.00
CA THR A 91 6.40 3.83 13.66
C THR A 91 4.89 3.70 13.88
N ARG A 92 4.22 2.72 13.24
CA ARG A 92 2.78 2.50 13.24
C ARG A 92 2.41 1.09 13.70
N PRO A 93 2.61 0.76 15.00
CA PRO A 93 2.33 -0.58 15.51
C PRO A 93 0.83 -0.95 15.46
N GLU A 94 -0.07 0.04 15.43
CA GLU A 94 -1.51 -0.14 15.34
C GLU A 94 -1.97 -0.87 14.08
N THR A 95 -1.23 -0.72 12.96
CA THR A 95 -1.56 -1.38 11.69
C THR A 95 -1.10 -2.84 11.61
N MET A 96 -0.34 -3.32 12.61
CA MET A 96 0.25 -4.66 12.65
C MET A 96 -0.75 -5.78 12.42
N LEU A 97 -1.97 -5.64 12.95
CA LEU A 97 -3.01 -6.67 12.81
C LEU A 97 -3.46 -6.89 11.35
N GLY A 98 -3.18 -5.91 10.48
CA GLY A 98 -3.42 -5.97 9.03
C GLY A 98 -2.22 -6.48 8.22
N ASP A 99 -1.10 -6.86 8.84
CA ASP A 99 0.06 -7.34 8.11
C ASP A 99 -0.25 -8.63 7.34
N THR A 100 0.18 -8.67 6.10
CA THR A 100 -0.04 -9.81 5.20
C THR A 100 1.25 -10.43 4.68
N ALA A 101 2.37 -9.76 4.89
CA ALA A 101 3.71 -10.29 4.67
C ALA A 101 4.75 -9.52 5.50
N VAL A 102 5.97 -10.04 5.51
CA VAL A 102 7.17 -9.32 5.92
C VAL A 102 8.12 -9.33 4.72
N ALA A 103 8.66 -8.17 4.36
CA ALA A 103 9.57 -8.04 3.23
C ALA A 103 11.02 -7.94 3.67
N ILE A 104 11.91 -8.58 2.91
CA ILE A 104 13.35 -8.51 3.00
C ILE A 104 13.92 -8.18 1.62
N HIS A 105 15.10 -7.58 1.57
CA HIS A 105 15.74 -7.35 0.28
C HIS A 105 16.34 -8.66 -0.27
N PRO A 106 16.15 -9.00 -1.58
CA PRO A 106 16.63 -10.25 -2.15
C PRO A 106 18.15 -10.47 -2.02
N ASP A 107 18.93 -9.37 -2.09
CA ASP A 107 20.39 -9.41 -2.01
C ASP A 107 20.93 -9.16 -0.58
N ASP A 108 20.11 -9.25 0.45
CA ASP A 108 20.57 -9.10 1.82
C ASP A 108 21.06 -10.43 2.38
N GLU A 109 22.37 -10.58 2.44
CA GLU A 109 23.03 -11.80 2.90
C GLU A 109 22.63 -12.22 4.32
N ARG A 110 22.20 -11.28 5.16
CA ARG A 110 21.73 -11.55 6.53
C ARG A 110 20.50 -12.43 6.57
N TYR A 111 19.66 -12.35 5.53
CA TYR A 111 18.33 -12.96 5.49
C TYR A 111 18.14 -14.00 4.38
N THR A 112 19.18 -14.35 3.61
CA THR A 112 19.10 -15.37 2.55
C THR A 112 18.54 -16.70 3.03
N HIS A 113 18.83 -17.10 4.26
CA HIS A 113 18.33 -18.33 4.87
C HIS A 113 16.81 -18.29 5.20
N LEU A 114 16.18 -17.12 5.05
CA LEU A 114 14.74 -16.91 5.31
C LEU A 114 13.90 -16.89 4.02
N HIS A 115 14.52 -16.96 2.85
CA HIS A 115 13.80 -16.99 1.59
C HIS A 115 12.76 -18.13 1.56
N GLY A 116 11.51 -17.80 1.22
CA GLY A 116 10.41 -18.76 1.17
C GLY A 116 9.87 -19.22 2.54
N ARG A 117 10.46 -18.76 3.66
CA ARG A 117 9.95 -19.05 5.00
C ARG A 117 8.72 -18.19 5.33
N LYS A 118 8.10 -18.50 6.45
CA LYS A 118 6.92 -17.80 6.97
C LYS A 118 7.16 -17.40 8.41
N VAL A 119 6.39 -16.40 8.86
CA VAL A 119 6.35 -15.97 10.26
C VAL A 119 4.94 -16.05 10.81
N LEU A 120 4.82 -16.14 12.11
CA LEU A 120 3.53 -16.00 12.80
C LEU A 120 3.32 -14.54 13.19
N LEU A 121 2.25 -13.93 12.69
CA LEU A 121 1.77 -12.65 13.19
C LEU A 121 1.15 -12.85 14.56
N PRO A 122 1.73 -12.26 15.63
CA PRO A 122 1.20 -12.42 16.99
C PRO A 122 -0.21 -11.86 17.15
N ILE A 123 -0.87 -12.17 18.25
CA ILE A 123 -2.22 -11.72 18.64
C ILE A 123 -3.29 -12.38 17.78
N VAL A 124 -3.26 -12.20 16.46
CA VAL A 124 -4.24 -12.78 15.51
C VAL A 124 -3.86 -14.20 15.06
N ASN A 125 -2.68 -14.68 15.41
CA ASN A 125 -2.16 -16.01 15.09
C ASN A 125 -2.25 -16.34 13.58
N ARG A 126 -1.99 -15.34 12.73
CA ARG A 126 -1.97 -15.52 11.26
C ARG A 126 -0.56 -15.86 10.80
N VAL A 127 -0.43 -16.90 10.00
CA VAL A 127 0.83 -17.22 9.31
C VAL A 127 0.92 -16.39 8.04
N ILE A 128 1.98 -15.59 7.93
CA ILE A 128 2.24 -14.72 6.78
C ILE A 128 3.59 -15.05 6.15
N PRO A 129 3.73 -14.87 4.83
CA PRO A 129 4.97 -15.15 4.13
C PRO A 129 6.06 -14.10 4.40
N ILE A 130 7.32 -14.52 4.25
CA ILE A 130 8.44 -13.63 4.03
C ILE A 130 8.56 -13.49 2.51
N VAL A 131 8.53 -12.25 2.00
CA VAL A 131 8.65 -11.94 0.57
C VAL A 131 9.95 -11.18 0.30
N GLU A 132 10.47 -11.37 -0.89
CA GLU A 132 11.70 -10.71 -1.34
C GLU A 132 11.32 -9.55 -2.26
N ASP A 133 11.63 -8.32 -1.84
CA ASP A 133 11.29 -7.14 -2.63
C ASP A 133 12.41 -6.09 -2.55
N ALA A 134 12.82 -5.58 -3.70
CA ALA A 134 13.84 -4.54 -3.82
C ALA A 134 13.41 -3.17 -3.23
N TYR A 135 12.15 -3.03 -2.85
CA TYR A 135 11.65 -1.88 -2.11
C TYR A 135 12.34 -1.73 -0.74
N VAL A 136 12.78 -2.83 -0.13
CA VAL A 136 13.38 -2.82 1.21
C VAL A 136 14.77 -2.21 1.18
N ASP A 137 14.98 -1.15 1.94
CA ASP A 137 16.32 -0.59 2.16
C ASP A 137 17.09 -1.44 3.19
N ARG A 138 18.20 -2.03 2.75
CA ARG A 138 19.06 -2.88 3.59
C ARG A 138 19.77 -2.13 4.72
N GLU A 139 19.99 -0.84 4.54
CA GLU A 139 20.72 -0.01 5.49
C GLU A 139 19.80 0.68 6.50
N PHE A 140 18.49 0.70 6.22
CA PHE A 140 17.53 1.32 7.10
C PHE A 140 16.99 0.36 8.15
N GLY A 141 17.15 0.73 9.43
CA GLY A 141 16.64 -0.04 10.56
C GLY A 141 17.20 -1.45 10.63
N THR A 142 16.33 -2.45 10.59
CA THR A 142 16.74 -3.87 10.60
C THR A 142 16.95 -4.43 9.20
N GLY A 143 16.59 -3.71 8.12
CA GLY A 143 16.52 -4.23 6.76
C GLY A 143 15.32 -5.17 6.54
N VAL A 144 14.32 -5.09 7.42
CA VAL A 144 13.09 -5.88 7.37
C VAL A 144 11.91 -4.94 7.51
N VAL A 145 10.92 -5.08 6.64
CA VAL A 145 9.74 -4.22 6.60
C VAL A 145 8.48 -5.07 6.70
N LYS A 146 7.56 -4.71 7.60
CA LYS A 146 6.22 -5.27 7.62
C LYS A 146 5.42 -4.75 6.43
N ILE A 147 4.56 -5.55 5.84
CA ILE A 147 3.74 -5.18 4.68
C ILE A 147 2.26 -5.20 5.06
N THR A 148 1.67 -4.00 5.05
CA THR A 148 0.27 -3.75 5.40
C THR A 148 -0.45 -3.06 4.24
N PRO A 149 -0.86 -3.77 3.19
CA PRO A 149 -1.36 -3.19 1.95
C PRO A 149 -2.59 -2.29 2.10
N ALA A 150 -3.37 -2.46 3.16
CA ALA A 150 -4.55 -1.65 3.41
C ALA A 150 -4.25 -0.25 3.99
N HIS A 151 -3.04 -0.02 4.53
CA HIS A 151 -2.76 1.15 5.35
C HIS A 151 -1.48 1.92 4.97
N ASP A 152 -0.81 1.52 3.90
CA ASP A 152 0.36 2.22 3.37
C ASP A 152 0.42 2.12 1.84
N PRO A 153 0.63 3.24 1.10
CA PRO A 153 0.68 3.23 -0.36
C PRO A 153 1.81 2.36 -0.92
N ASN A 154 3.00 2.39 -0.30
CA ASN A 154 4.12 1.58 -0.76
C ASN A 154 3.89 0.09 -0.49
N ASP A 155 3.34 -0.23 0.69
CA ASP A 155 2.95 -1.60 1.04
C ASP A 155 1.84 -2.13 0.11
N PHE A 156 0.95 -1.25 -0.35
CA PHE A 156 -0.07 -1.60 -1.34
C PHE A 156 0.56 -2.04 -2.66
N GLU A 157 1.59 -1.33 -3.15
CA GLU A 157 2.31 -1.71 -4.37
C GLU A 157 3.08 -3.03 -4.21
N VAL A 158 3.76 -3.21 -3.07
CA VAL A 158 4.38 -4.51 -2.74
C VAL A 158 3.33 -5.60 -2.70
N GLY A 159 2.18 -5.32 -2.07
CA GLY A 159 1.05 -6.25 -2.01
C GLY A 159 0.54 -6.67 -3.38
N GLN A 160 0.45 -5.74 -4.33
CA GLN A 160 0.07 -6.05 -5.71
C GLN A 160 1.09 -6.93 -6.43
N ARG A 161 2.40 -6.64 -6.28
CA ARG A 161 3.47 -7.45 -6.90
C ARG A 161 3.50 -8.89 -6.40
N HIS A 162 3.20 -9.08 -5.12
CA HIS A 162 3.24 -10.39 -4.46
C HIS A 162 1.85 -11.04 -4.28
N ASN A 163 0.78 -10.47 -4.85
CA ASN A 163 -0.61 -10.95 -4.71
C ASN A 163 -1.04 -11.13 -3.24
N LEU A 164 -0.66 -10.20 -2.38
CA LEU A 164 -1.00 -10.25 -0.96
C LEU A 164 -2.45 -9.79 -0.72
N PRO A 165 -3.16 -10.36 0.26
CA PRO A 165 -4.49 -9.90 0.62
C PRO A 165 -4.44 -8.50 1.24
N ILE A 166 -5.51 -7.73 1.04
CA ILE A 166 -5.71 -6.41 1.63
C ILE A 166 -6.64 -6.58 2.84
N ILE A 167 -6.11 -6.34 4.04
CA ILE A 167 -6.85 -6.51 5.28
C ILE A 167 -6.94 -5.16 5.99
N ASN A 168 -8.13 -4.56 5.96
CA ASN A 168 -8.41 -3.34 6.71
C ASN A 168 -8.62 -3.67 8.19
N VAL A 169 -7.99 -2.90 9.07
CA VAL A 169 -8.06 -3.05 10.52
C VAL A 169 -8.47 -1.74 11.23
N MET A 170 -8.91 -0.76 10.46
CA MET A 170 -9.43 0.51 10.97
C MET A 170 -10.88 0.66 10.53
N ASP A 171 -11.74 1.04 11.46
CA ASP A 171 -13.13 1.42 11.18
C ASP A 171 -13.23 2.88 10.72
N GLU A 172 -14.39 3.26 10.16
CA GLU A 172 -14.72 4.61 9.71
C GLU A 172 -14.92 5.57 10.89
#